data_3e662a8f9290880c661d54f6ca2b2cdf
#
_entry.id   3e662a8f9290880c661d54f6ca2b2cdf
#
_cell.length_a   1.000
_cell.length_b   1.000
_cell.length_c   1.000
_cell.angle_alpha   90.00
_cell.angle_beta   90.00
_cell.angle_gamma   90.00
#
_symmetry.space_group_name_H-M   'P 1'
#
loop_
_entity.id
_entity.type
_entity.pdbx_description
1 polymer ?
#
loop_
_entity_poly.entity_id
_entity_poly.type
_entity_poly.pdbx_seq_one_letter_code
_entity_poly.pdbx_strand_id
1 'polypeptide(L)'
;PQRYTLSAGNALTDQATFLRLAEFNPHTESGYTDSSGNTIIKEVYGTLRLEPDGSVFYQGADEAEAGSLYYVSAASTGKPTMLEAVAGAQRLAFTLLRDVSGDAELYLSEIDSCNKRFTVSFDYAVGGTPLRFSDGSHAATVTIEDQTITEFFLHCRSYTLSDSPALLLPIRQAAAIADSKYLSAELHVCYDEHGADTVGVGWFAD
;
A
#
# COMPACT_ATOMS: atom_id res chain seq x y z
N PRO A 1 18.94 18.70 -0.70
CA PRO A 1 18.66 17.94 -1.92
C PRO A 1 17.47 18.56 -2.63
N GLN A 2 17.58 18.66 -3.95
CA GLN A 2 16.49 19.17 -4.78
C GLN A 2 15.38 18.09 -4.81
N ARG A 3 14.14 18.54 -4.66
CA ARG A 3 12.96 17.68 -4.79
C ARG A 3 12.22 18.05 -6.07
N TYR A 4 11.55 17.11 -6.65
CA TYR A 4 10.78 17.28 -7.88
C TYR A 4 9.28 17.13 -7.59
N THR A 5 8.45 17.71 -8.41
CA THR A 5 7.02 17.43 -8.38
C THR A 5 6.75 16.03 -8.89
N LEU A 6 5.73 15.38 -8.32
CA LEU A 6 5.27 14.07 -8.79
C LEU A 6 3.93 14.21 -9.48
N SER A 7 3.73 13.43 -10.53
CA SER A 7 2.39 13.10 -11.01
C SER A 7 2.00 11.73 -10.47
N ALA A 8 0.75 11.60 -10.04
CA ALA A 8 0.18 10.34 -9.57
C ALA A 8 -0.94 9.91 -10.53
N GLY A 9 -1.17 8.62 -10.64
CA GLY A 9 -2.25 8.08 -11.46
C GLY A 9 -2.70 6.70 -10.96
N ASN A 10 -3.91 6.30 -11.37
CA ASN A 10 -4.38 4.95 -11.14
C ASN A 10 -3.55 3.96 -11.97
N ALA A 11 -2.92 3.00 -11.31
CA ALA A 11 -2.09 1.98 -11.95
C ALA A 11 -2.86 0.73 -12.41
N LEU A 12 -4.14 0.60 -12.02
CA LEU A 12 -5.01 -0.52 -12.42
C LEU A 12 -5.62 -0.33 -13.80
N THR A 13 -4.79 0.02 -14.80
CA THR A 13 -5.25 0.19 -16.19
C THR A 13 -5.50 -1.15 -16.88
N ASP A 14 -4.80 -2.21 -16.48
CA ASP A 14 -5.00 -3.59 -16.95
C ASP A 14 -5.41 -4.50 -15.79
N GLN A 15 -6.70 -4.48 -15.48
CA GLN A 15 -7.27 -5.32 -14.43
C GLN A 15 -7.03 -6.82 -14.67
N ALA A 16 -7.05 -7.28 -15.92
CA ALA A 16 -6.86 -8.70 -16.23
C ALA A 16 -5.43 -9.17 -15.89
N THR A 17 -4.44 -8.35 -16.14
CA THR A 17 -3.05 -8.65 -15.74
C THR A 17 -2.90 -8.62 -14.23
N PHE A 18 -3.48 -7.62 -13.55
CA PHE A 18 -3.47 -7.56 -12.09
C PHE A 18 -4.12 -8.80 -11.46
N LEU A 19 -5.29 -9.22 -11.95
CA LEU A 19 -5.99 -10.42 -11.46
C LEU A 19 -5.14 -11.68 -11.59
N ARG A 20 -4.42 -11.84 -12.72
CA ARG A 20 -3.50 -12.99 -12.87
C ARG A 20 -2.36 -12.96 -11.86
N LEU A 21 -1.79 -11.76 -11.59
CA LEU A 21 -0.75 -11.61 -10.57
C LEU A 21 -1.26 -11.90 -9.17
N ALA A 22 -2.52 -11.54 -8.90
CA ALA A 22 -3.23 -11.84 -7.67
C ALA A 22 -3.82 -13.27 -7.65
N GLU A 23 -3.48 -14.12 -8.62
CA GLU A 23 -3.96 -15.51 -8.74
C GLU A 23 -5.48 -15.66 -8.83
N PHE A 24 -6.19 -14.59 -9.23
CA PHE A 24 -7.62 -14.62 -9.53
C PHE A 24 -7.87 -14.85 -11.01
N ASN A 25 -8.96 -15.56 -11.32
CA ASN A 25 -9.34 -15.80 -12.72
C ASN A 25 -9.94 -14.53 -13.35
N PRO A 26 -9.30 -13.91 -14.36
CA PRO A 26 -9.80 -12.70 -15.00
C PRO A 26 -11.08 -12.94 -15.84
N HIS A 27 -11.45 -14.20 -16.07
CA HIS A 27 -12.63 -14.60 -16.87
C HIS A 27 -13.71 -15.26 -16.01
N THR A 28 -13.70 -15.03 -14.70
CA THR A 28 -14.71 -15.61 -13.82
C THR A 28 -16.10 -15.05 -14.08
N GLU A 29 -17.11 -15.90 -14.11
CA GLU A 29 -18.52 -15.49 -14.20
C GLU A 29 -19.05 -14.91 -12.88
N SER A 30 -18.31 -15.07 -11.77
CA SER A 30 -18.67 -14.57 -10.45
C SER A 30 -18.28 -13.11 -10.20
N GLY A 31 -17.70 -12.42 -11.22
CA GLY A 31 -17.37 -11.01 -11.15
C GLY A 31 -18.54 -10.11 -11.50
N TYR A 32 -18.72 -9.02 -10.73
CA TYR A 32 -19.72 -7.99 -11.03
C TYR A 32 -19.20 -6.60 -10.63
N THR A 33 -19.82 -5.58 -11.23
CA THR A 33 -19.57 -4.18 -10.84
C THR A 33 -20.74 -3.68 -10.01
N ASP A 34 -20.45 -3.09 -8.84
CA ASP A 34 -21.47 -2.52 -7.98
C ASP A 34 -21.88 -1.09 -8.41
N SER A 35 -22.83 -0.48 -7.69
CA SER A 35 -23.34 0.87 -7.98
C SER A 35 -22.29 1.98 -7.78
N SER A 36 -21.21 1.72 -7.07
CA SER A 36 -20.10 2.64 -6.84
C SER A 36 -18.99 2.51 -7.89
N GLY A 37 -19.13 1.56 -8.82
CA GLY A 37 -18.14 1.28 -9.85
C GLY A 37 -17.04 0.32 -9.42
N ASN A 38 -17.14 -0.29 -8.23
CA ASN A 38 -16.17 -1.27 -7.77
C ASN A 38 -16.37 -2.59 -8.52
N THR A 39 -15.28 -3.17 -9.00
CA THR A 39 -15.29 -4.53 -9.56
C THR A 39 -15.05 -5.52 -8.42
N ILE A 40 -16.01 -6.41 -8.19
CA ILE A 40 -15.96 -7.41 -7.13
C ILE A 40 -15.85 -8.79 -7.78
N ILE A 41 -14.85 -9.55 -7.38
CA ILE A 41 -14.60 -10.91 -7.86
C ILE A 41 -14.62 -11.85 -6.67
N LYS A 42 -15.50 -12.83 -6.72
CA LYS A 42 -15.64 -13.85 -5.67
C LYS A 42 -15.16 -15.19 -6.19
N GLU A 43 -14.25 -15.78 -5.44
CA GLU A 43 -13.80 -17.14 -5.66
C GLU A 43 -13.91 -17.96 -4.38
N VAL A 44 -13.67 -19.27 -4.47
CA VAL A 44 -13.89 -20.20 -3.35
C VAL A 44 -13.04 -19.84 -2.13
N TYR A 45 -11.86 -19.26 -2.36
CA TYR A 45 -10.89 -18.93 -1.32
C TYR A 45 -10.92 -17.45 -0.87
N GLY A 46 -11.74 -16.62 -1.49
CA GLY A 46 -11.86 -15.22 -1.06
C GLY A 46 -12.54 -14.29 -2.06
N THR A 47 -12.60 -13.04 -1.65
CA THR A 47 -13.20 -11.95 -2.44
C THR A 47 -12.15 -10.87 -2.68
N LEU A 48 -12.03 -10.43 -3.92
CA LEU A 48 -11.21 -9.30 -4.32
C LEU A 48 -12.11 -8.16 -4.79
N ARG A 49 -11.90 -6.95 -4.27
CA ARG A 49 -12.58 -5.73 -4.67
C ARG A 49 -11.55 -4.76 -5.26
N LEU A 50 -11.79 -4.33 -6.49
CA LEU A 50 -11.02 -3.32 -7.21
C LEU A 50 -11.83 -2.03 -7.26
N GLU A 51 -11.31 -0.94 -6.74
CA GLU A 51 -11.98 0.35 -6.71
C GLU A 51 -11.53 1.25 -7.88
N PRO A 52 -12.37 2.19 -8.32
CA PRO A 52 -12.06 3.05 -9.47
C PRO A 52 -10.82 3.95 -9.24
N ASP A 53 -10.48 4.25 -7.99
CA ASP A 53 -9.33 5.07 -7.61
C ASP A 53 -8.00 4.30 -7.63
N GLY A 54 -8.04 2.97 -7.87
CA GLY A 54 -6.88 2.10 -7.86
C GLY A 54 -6.67 1.36 -6.53
N SER A 55 -7.57 1.53 -5.57
CA SER A 55 -7.54 0.76 -4.33
C SER A 55 -7.98 -0.68 -4.58
N VAL A 56 -7.31 -1.62 -3.91
CA VAL A 56 -7.62 -3.05 -3.99
C VAL A 56 -7.77 -3.59 -2.58
N PHE A 57 -8.84 -4.30 -2.35
CA PHE A 57 -9.10 -4.96 -1.08
C PHE A 57 -9.35 -6.46 -1.31
N TYR A 58 -8.64 -7.29 -0.56
CA TYR A 58 -8.84 -8.75 -0.51
C TYR A 58 -9.31 -9.16 0.87
N GLN A 59 -10.27 -10.07 0.89
CA GLN A 59 -10.73 -10.75 2.08
C GLN A 59 -10.78 -12.26 1.80
N GLY A 60 -10.04 -13.03 2.57
CA GLY A 60 -10.07 -14.50 2.52
C GLY A 60 -11.44 -15.05 2.90
N ALA A 61 -11.77 -16.23 2.37
CA ALA A 61 -12.96 -16.95 2.80
C ALA A 61 -12.81 -17.46 4.23
N ASP A 62 -13.93 -17.61 4.94
CA ASP A 62 -13.93 -18.24 6.26
C ASP A 62 -13.37 -19.68 6.17
N GLU A 63 -12.49 -20.05 7.12
CA GLU A 63 -11.68 -21.29 7.10
C GLU A 63 -12.47 -22.59 6.93
N ALA A 64 -13.78 -22.58 7.11
CA ALA A 64 -14.59 -23.78 7.17
C ALA A 64 -14.80 -24.50 5.83
N GLU A 65 -14.65 -23.84 4.67
CA GLU A 65 -15.08 -24.38 3.38
C GLU A 65 -14.03 -24.42 2.27
N ALA A 66 -12.97 -23.60 2.34
CA ALA A 66 -11.96 -23.57 1.28
C ALA A 66 -10.58 -23.26 1.88
N GLY A 67 -9.54 -23.87 1.38
CA GLY A 67 -8.17 -23.50 1.73
C GLY A 67 -7.91 -22.01 1.42
N SER A 68 -6.95 -21.41 2.09
CA SER A 68 -6.53 -20.03 1.78
C SER A 68 -5.73 -19.97 0.48
N LEU A 69 -5.85 -18.86 -0.27
CA LEU A 69 -5.04 -18.64 -1.47
C LEU A 69 -3.59 -18.27 -1.11
N TYR A 70 -3.40 -17.48 -0.06
CA TYR A 70 -2.09 -16.95 0.29
C TYR A 70 -1.59 -17.49 1.61
N TYR A 71 -0.38 -18.10 1.58
CA TYR A 71 0.27 -18.68 2.75
C TYR A 71 1.62 -18.02 3.03
N VAL A 72 1.91 -17.89 4.31
CA VAL A 72 3.22 -17.50 4.81
C VAL A 72 4.00 -18.76 5.15
N SER A 73 5.17 -18.94 4.53
CA SER A 73 6.06 -20.05 4.87
C SER A 73 6.61 -19.88 6.29
N ALA A 74 6.33 -20.83 7.18
CA ALA A 74 6.89 -20.88 8.51
C ALA A 74 7.83 -22.08 8.66
N ALA A 75 8.96 -21.89 9.33
CA ALA A 75 9.94 -22.95 9.56
C ALA A 75 9.45 -24.02 10.56
N SER A 76 8.47 -23.69 11.38
CA SER A 76 7.86 -24.61 12.36
C SER A 76 6.37 -24.74 12.13
N THR A 77 5.82 -25.91 12.46
CA THR A 77 4.37 -26.14 12.37
C THR A 77 3.61 -25.22 13.33
N GLY A 78 2.80 -24.33 12.80
CA GLY A 78 1.72 -23.70 13.53
C GLY A 78 1.69 -22.18 13.55
N LYS A 79 2.82 -21.44 13.52
CA LYS A 79 2.78 -19.97 13.54
C LYS A 79 4.03 -19.37 12.92
N PRO A 80 3.89 -18.36 12.07
CA PRO A 80 5.03 -17.61 11.58
C PRO A 80 5.65 -16.79 12.73
N THR A 81 6.95 -16.67 12.70
CA THR A 81 7.67 -15.62 13.44
C THR A 81 7.36 -14.26 12.81
N MET A 82 7.62 -13.19 13.53
CA MET A 82 7.49 -11.82 12.98
C MET A 82 8.26 -11.66 11.65
N LEU A 83 9.48 -12.20 11.56
CA LEU A 83 10.29 -12.11 10.35
C LEU A 83 9.65 -12.87 9.18
N GLU A 84 9.10 -14.05 9.42
CA GLU A 84 8.41 -14.84 8.39
C GLU A 84 7.12 -14.14 7.94
N ALA A 85 6.37 -13.54 8.88
CA ALA A 85 5.18 -12.75 8.56
C ALA A 85 5.53 -11.54 7.68
N VAL A 86 6.55 -10.76 8.08
CA VAL A 86 7.04 -9.62 7.27
C VAL A 86 7.50 -10.07 5.89
N ALA A 87 8.27 -11.17 5.80
CA ALA A 87 8.75 -11.69 4.52
C ALA A 87 7.59 -12.16 3.62
N GLY A 88 6.54 -12.76 4.20
CA GLY A 88 5.33 -13.15 3.48
C GLY A 88 4.55 -11.95 2.95
N ALA A 89 4.30 -10.97 3.82
CA ALA A 89 3.63 -9.72 3.46
C ALA A 89 4.41 -8.94 2.39
N GLN A 90 5.73 -8.83 2.55
CA GLN A 90 6.60 -8.18 1.59
C GLN A 90 6.52 -8.85 0.21
N ARG A 91 6.61 -10.18 0.17
CA ARG A 91 6.50 -10.92 -1.09
C ARG A 91 5.20 -10.61 -1.82
N LEU A 92 4.06 -10.62 -1.11
CA LEU A 92 2.76 -10.30 -1.69
C LEU A 92 2.72 -8.86 -2.21
N ALA A 93 3.02 -7.88 -1.35
CA ALA A 93 2.96 -6.46 -1.69
C ALA A 93 3.87 -6.12 -2.89
N PHE A 94 5.11 -6.63 -2.89
CA PHE A 94 6.06 -6.40 -3.99
C PHE A 94 5.63 -7.10 -5.28
N THR A 95 5.04 -8.29 -5.21
CA THR A 95 4.54 -8.98 -6.40
C THR A 95 3.43 -8.19 -7.07
N LEU A 96 2.54 -7.59 -6.29
CA LEU A 96 1.35 -6.91 -6.81
C LEU A 96 1.60 -5.43 -7.17
N LEU A 97 2.55 -4.76 -6.51
CA LEU A 97 2.75 -3.31 -6.67
C LEU A 97 4.01 -2.93 -7.43
N ARG A 98 5.04 -3.77 -7.48
CA ARG A 98 6.35 -3.44 -8.05
C ARG A 98 6.29 -2.88 -9.47
N ASP A 99 5.52 -3.52 -10.34
CA ASP A 99 5.49 -3.18 -11.77
C ASP A 99 4.48 -2.06 -12.08
N VAL A 100 3.71 -1.63 -11.08
CA VAL A 100 2.66 -0.61 -11.24
C VAL A 100 2.98 0.71 -10.52
N SER A 101 3.95 0.73 -9.61
CA SER A 101 4.25 1.91 -8.78
C SER A 101 5.07 3.01 -9.48
N GLY A 102 5.55 2.76 -10.70
CA GLY A 102 6.37 3.74 -11.45
C GLY A 102 7.73 3.98 -10.79
N ASP A 103 8.03 5.26 -10.48
CA ASP A 103 9.28 5.66 -9.81
C ASP A 103 9.26 5.46 -8.29
N ALA A 104 8.14 4.97 -7.72
CA ALA A 104 8.04 4.73 -6.29
C ALA A 104 8.55 3.33 -5.91
N GLU A 105 9.18 3.28 -4.75
CA GLU A 105 9.65 2.06 -4.09
C GLU A 105 8.85 1.83 -2.81
N LEU A 106 8.58 0.56 -2.49
CA LEU A 106 7.94 0.19 -1.22
C LEU A 106 8.98 0.01 -0.13
N TYR A 107 8.67 0.49 1.07
CA TYR A 107 9.44 0.19 2.26
C TYR A 107 8.53 -0.22 3.42
N LEU A 108 9.04 -1.01 4.34
CA LEU A 108 8.34 -1.40 5.55
C LEU A 108 8.13 -0.18 6.44
N SER A 109 6.88 0.14 6.75
CA SER A 109 6.49 1.27 7.57
C SER A 109 6.16 0.86 9.00
N GLU A 110 5.26 -0.12 9.15
CA GLU A 110 4.76 -0.50 10.46
C GLU A 110 4.54 -2.01 10.57
N ILE A 111 4.71 -2.53 11.77
CA ILE A 111 4.34 -3.90 12.14
C ILE A 111 3.56 -3.83 13.44
N ASP A 112 2.30 -4.24 13.40
CA ASP A 112 1.51 -4.49 14.60
C ASP A 112 1.33 -5.98 14.81
N SER A 113 1.39 -6.42 16.08
CA SER A 113 1.19 -7.82 16.43
C SER A 113 0.30 -7.95 17.67
N CYS A 114 -0.84 -8.57 17.50
CA CYS A 114 -1.79 -8.80 18.57
C CYS A 114 -2.39 -10.22 18.46
N ASN A 115 -2.36 -10.99 19.55
CA ASN A 115 -3.06 -12.29 19.65
C ASN A 115 -2.88 -13.24 18.46
N LYS A 116 -1.64 -13.38 17.92
CA LYS A 116 -1.28 -14.24 16.77
C LYS A 116 -1.64 -13.67 15.39
N ARG A 117 -2.14 -12.46 15.35
CA ARG A 117 -2.38 -11.71 14.14
C ARG A 117 -1.22 -10.74 13.94
N PHE A 118 -0.69 -10.68 12.74
CA PHE A 118 0.28 -9.67 12.32
C PHE A 118 -0.39 -8.77 11.30
N THR A 119 -0.25 -7.46 11.49
CA THR A 119 -0.57 -6.48 10.46
C THR A 119 0.73 -5.81 10.05
N VAL A 120 1.09 -5.96 8.78
CA VAL A 120 2.33 -5.43 8.21
C VAL A 120 1.98 -4.38 7.18
N SER A 121 2.47 -3.16 7.38
CA SER A 121 2.19 -2.02 6.51
C SER A 121 3.45 -1.56 5.78
N PHE A 122 3.28 -1.18 4.54
CA PHE A 122 4.32 -0.65 3.66
C PHE A 122 3.88 0.70 3.11
N ASP A 123 4.83 1.61 2.97
CA ASP A 123 4.60 2.91 2.36
C ASP A 123 5.45 3.09 1.11
N TYR A 124 5.08 4.06 0.29
CA TYR A 124 5.85 4.47 -0.87
C TYR A 124 6.93 5.48 -0.50
N ALA A 125 8.05 5.40 -1.20
CA ALA A 125 9.06 6.44 -1.24
C ALA A 125 9.46 6.71 -2.69
N VAL A 126 9.71 7.96 -3.05
CA VAL A 126 10.19 8.33 -4.37
C VAL A 126 11.52 9.09 -4.22
N GLY A 127 12.57 8.54 -4.84
CA GLY A 127 13.92 9.09 -4.69
C GLY A 127 14.37 9.21 -3.23
N GLY A 128 14.01 8.23 -2.40
CA GLY A 128 14.31 8.17 -0.97
C GLY A 128 13.53 9.20 -0.12
N THR A 129 12.48 9.82 -0.66
CA THR A 129 11.57 10.71 0.09
C THR A 129 10.26 9.98 0.33
N PRO A 130 9.83 9.81 1.60
CA PRO A 130 8.57 9.17 1.93
C PRO A 130 7.37 9.87 1.26
N LEU A 131 6.38 9.09 0.89
CA LEU A 131 5.09 9.55 0.40
C LEU A 131 4.01 9.17 1.41
N ARG A 132 3.16 10.12 1.76
CA ARG A 132 2.05 9.94 2.70
C ARG A 132 0.72 10.12 1.96
N PHE A 133 -0.26 9.35 2.37
CA PHE A 133 -1.64 9.56 1.97
C PHE A 133 -2.33 10.48 2.98
N SER A 134 -3.11 11.44 2.49
CA SER A 134 -3.77 12.44 3.34
C SER A 134 -4.80 11.87 4.32
N ASP A 135 -5.31 10.68 4.04
CA ASP A 135 -6.23 9.93 4.90
C ASP A 135 -5.52 9.06 5.96
N GLY A 136 -4.18 9.06 5.95
CA GLY A 136 -3.37 8.25 6.84
C GLY A 136 -3.30 6.77 6.49
N SER A 137 -3.78 6.37 5.30
CA SER A 137 -3.64 5.00 4.82
C SER A 137 -2.19 4.67 4.42
N HIS A 138 -1.90 3.39 4.24
CA HIS A 138 -0.60 2.89 3.76
C HIS A 138 -0.68 2.47 2.29
N ALA A 139 0.45 2.42 1.60
CA ALA A 139 0.54 1.89 0.24
C ALA A 139 0.09 0.42 0.15
N ALA A 140 0.43 -0.36 1.16
CA ALA A 140 -0.04 -1.73 1.33
C ALA A 140 -0.19 -2.06 2.80
N THR A 141 -1.25 -2.76 3.16
CA THR A 141 -1.44 -3.35 4.48
C THR A 141 -1.82 -4.82 4.31
N VAL A 142 -1.11 -5.71 4.99
CA VAL A 142 -1.32 -7.16 4.91
C VAL A 142 -1.56 -7.72 6.29
N THR A 143 -2.69 -8.39 6.46
CA THR A 143 -3.06 -9.06 7.71
C THR A 143 -2.83 -10.56 7.58
N ILE A 144 -2.13 -11.11 8.58
CA ILE A 144 -1.74 -12.52 8.63
C ILE A 144 -2.26 -13.09 9.95
N GLU A 145 -3.04 -14.16 9.86
CA GLU A 145 -3.50 -14.94 11.00
C GLU A 145 -2.99 -16.37 10.86
N ASP A 146 -2.34 -16.87 11.91
CA ASP A 146 -1.59 -18.12 11.88
C ASP A 146 -0.59 -18.16 10.71
N GLN A 147 -0.81 -18.89 9.65
CA GLN A 147 0.06 -18.96 8.45
C GLN A 147 -0.63 -18.42 7.19
N THR A 148 -1.79 -17.79 7.35
CA THR A 148 -2.64 -17.38 6.26
C THR A 148 -2.72 -15.87 6.17
N ILE A 149 -2.60 -15.31 4.98
CA ILE A 149 -2.96 -13.93 4.71
C ILE A 149 -4.48 -13.90 4.58
N THR A 150 -5.15 -13.31 5.57
CA THR A 150 -6.62 -13.23 5.65
C THR A 150 -7.16 -11.99 4.97
N GLU A 151 -6.39 -10.90 4.98
CA GLU A 151 -6.79 -9.65 4.35
C GLU A 151 -5.57 -8.96 3.77
N PHE A 152 -5.76 -8.23 2.69
CA PHE A 152 -4.83 -7.18 2.29
C PHE A 152 -5.56 -5.99 1.66
N PHE A 153 -4.94 -4.83 1.83
CA PHE A 153 -5.31 -3.59 1.17
C PHE A 153 -4.11 -3.05 0.40
N LEU A 154 -4.32 -2.57 -0.83
CA LEU A 154 -3.28 -2.00 -1.68
C LEU A 154 -3.78 -0.71 -2.33
N HIS A 155 -2.94 0.30 -2.37
CA HIS A 155 -3.10 1.44 -3.26
C HIS A 155 -2.27 1.22 -4.52
N CYS A 156 -2.91 0.78 -5.62
CA CYS A 156 -2.26 0.62 -6.91
C CYS A 156 -2.14 1.98 -7.59
N ARG A 157 -1.09 2.73 -7.22
CA ARG A 157 -0.79 4.07 -7.72
C ARG A 157 0.54 4.06 -8.44
N SER A 158 0.60 4.76 -9.57
CA SER A 158 1.84 4.96 -10.31
C SER A 158 2.31 6.40 -10.11
N TYR A 159 3.58 6.56 -9.78
CA TYR A 159 4.20 7.85 -9.56
C TYR A 159 5.29 8.09 -10.59
N THR A 160 5.31 9.30 -11.13
CA THR A 160 6.35 9.73 -12.08
C THR A 160 6.97 11.04 -11.62
N LEU A 161 8.29 11.07 -11.54
CA LEU A 161 9.05 12.29 -11.27
C LEU A 161 8.95 13.23 -12.48
N SER A 162 8.58 14.48 -12.24
CA SER A 162 8.65 15.51 -13.27
C SER A 162 10.04 16.13 -13.33
N ASP A 163 10.36 16.77 -14.45
CA ASP A 163 11.59 17.57 -14.57
C ASP A 163 11.53 18.90 -13.81
N SER A 164 10.39 19.24 -13.24
CA SER A 164 10.16 20.53 -12.56
C SER A 164 10.53 20.41 -11.08
N PRO A 165 11.47 21.27 -10.58
CA PRO A 165 11.83 21.27 -9.18
C PRO A 165 10.66 21.78 -8.33
N ALA A 166 10.44 21.12 -7.21
CA ALA A 166 9.47 21.55 -6.22
C ALA A 166 10.05 22.68 -5.34
N LEU A 167 9.24 23.65 -5.02
CA LEU A 167 9.60 24.76 -4.14
C LEU A 167 9.30 24.36 -2.69
N LEU A 168 10.36 24.21 -1.90
CA LEU A 168 10.26 24.00 -0.46
C LEU A 168 10.69 25.26 0.30
N LEU A 169 10.04 25.50 1.43
CA LEU A 169 10.53 26.51 2.37
C LEU A 169 11.96 26.16 2.82
N PRO A 170 12.85 27.17 2.97
CA PRO A 170 14.14 26.93 3.59
C PRO A 170 13.98 26.30 4.97
N ILE A 171 14.83 25.32 5.29
CA ILE A 171 14.71 24.52 6.54
C ILE A 171 14.62 25.39 7.80
N ARG A 172 15.35 26.53 7.83
CA ARG A 172 15.29 27.43 8.98
C ARG A 172 13.92 28.10 9.16
N GLN A 173 13.23 28.40 8.07
CA GLN A 173 11.87 28.95 8.12
C GLN A 173 10.87 27.86 8.52
N ALA A 174 10.98 26.67 7.96
CA ALA A 174 10.16 25.55 8.35
C ALA A 174 10.33 25.21 9.83
N ALA A 175 11.58 25.16 10.35
CA ALA A 175 11.85 24.94 11.76
C ALA A 175 11.23 26.01 12.65
N ALA A 176 11.37 27.29 12.31
CA ALA A 176 10.76 28.37 13.09
C ALA A 176 9.24 28.28 13.15
N ILE A 177 8.58 27.83 12.09
CA ILE A 177 7.14 27.58 12.06
C ILE A 177 6.78 26.38 12.95
N ALA A 178 7.52 25.28 12.85
CA ALA A 178 7.30 24.08 13.66
C ALA A 178 7.46 24.39 15.16
N ASP A 179 8.56 25.04 15.55
CA ASP A 179 8.84 25.43 16.95
C ASP A 179 7.74 26.32 17.52
N SER A 180 7.07 27.12 16.68
CA SER A 180 5.94 27.96 17.12
C SER A 180 4.65 27.19 17.39
N LYS A 181 4.51 25.98 16.84
CA LYS A 181 3.29 25.16 16.91
C LYS A 181 3.43 23.90 17.74
N TYR A 182 4.61 23.35 17.79
CA TYR A 182 4.88 22.03 18.40
C TYR A 182 6.06 22.13 19.37
N LEU A 183 5.95 21.44 20.51
CA LEU A 183 7.06 21.28 21.45
C LEU A 183 7.91 20.09 21.01
N SER A 184 9.10 20.36 20.46
CA SER A 184 10.10 19.34 20.09
C SER A 184 9.69 18.47 18.88
N ALA A 185 9.17 19.06 17.82
CA ALA A 185 8.86 18.34 16.59
C ALA A 185 10.10 18.03 15.76
N GLU A 186 10.18 16.83 15.24
CA GLU A 186 11.14 16.47 14.22
C GLU A 186 10.60 16.81 12.83
N LEU A 187 11.39 17.47 12.00
CA LEU A 187 10.97 17.90 10.66
C LEU A 187 11.45 16.95 9.59
N HIS A 188 10.51 16.43 8.84
CA HIS A 188 10.76 15.56 7.70
C HIS A 188 10.22 16.18 6.41
N VAL A 189 10.88 15.90 5.29
CA VAL A 189 10.35 16.21 3.96
C VAL A 189 9.61 14.99 3.47
N CYS A 190 8.33 15.15 3.14
CA CYS A 190 7.51 14.10 2.58
C CYS A 190 6.79 14.58 1.33
N TYR A 191 6.45 13.67 0.45
CA TYR A 191 5.41 13.84 -0.54
C TYR A 191 4.05 13.62 0.12
N ASP A 192 3.04 14.35 -0.31
CA ASP A 192 1.69 14.29 0.25
C ASP A 192 0.67 14.18 -0.88
N GLU A 193 -0.05 13.06 -0.91
CA GLU A 193 -1.07 12.79 -1.91
C GLU A 193 -2.46 13.13 -1.36
N HIS A 194 -3.15 14.03 -2.03
CA HIS A 194 -4.49 14.49 -1.68
C HIS A 194 -5.57 13.93 -2.63
N GLY A 195 -5.36 12.74 -3.18
CA GLY A 195 -6.33 12.09 -4.07
C GLY A 195 -6.46 12.70 -5.47
N ALA A 196 -5.57 13.62 -5.84
CA ALA A 196 -5.50 14.23 -7.16
C ALA A 196 -4.37 13.60 -8.01
N ASP A 197 -4.30 14.00 -9.27
CA ASP A 197 -3.24 13.55 -10.19
C ASP A 197 -1.86 14.17 -9.89
N THR A 198 -1.79 15.09 -8.91
CA THR A 198 -0.56 15.75 -8.50
C THR A 198 -0.29 15.55 -7.02
N VAL A 199 0.98 15.31 -6.72
CA VAL A 199 1.45 15.11 -5.36
C VAL A 199 2.25 16.31 -4.91
N GLY A 200 1.86 16.90 -3.79
CA GLY A 200 2.58 17.99 -3.15
C GLY A 200 3.84 17.48 -2.45
N VAL A 201 4.81 18.37 -2.24
CA VAL A 201 5.96 18.10 -1.38
C VAL A 201 6.05 19.19 -0.32
N GLY A 202 6.25 18.79 0.93
CA GLY A 202 6.24 19.71 2.06
C GLY A 202 7.11 19.27 3.23
N TRP A 203 7.16 20.16 4.24
CA TRP A 203 7.72 19.86 5.55
C TRP A 203 6.61 19.36 6.45
N PHE A 204 6.85 18.23 7.09
CA PHE A 204 5.97 17.61 8.07
C PHE A 204 6.68 17.56 9.41
N ALA A 205 5.92 17.71 10.48
CA ALA A 205 6.39 17.70 11.85
C ALA A 205 5.71 16.53 12.57
N ASP A 206 6.50 15.64 13.15
CA ASP A 206 6.05 14.51 13.95
C ASP A 206 6.37 14.72 15.43
#